data_32ad51dc1e0dfe5bea5490d945b6e460
#
_entry.id   32ad51dc1e0dfe5bea5490d945b6e460
#
_cell.length_a   1.000
_cell.length_b   1.000
_cell.length_c   1.000
_cell.angle_alpha   90.00
_cell.angle_beta   90.00
_cell.angle_gamma   90.00
#
_symmetry.space_group_name_H-M   'P 1'
#
loop_
_entity.id
_entity.type
_entity.pdbx_description
1 polymer ?
#
loop_
_entity_poly.entity_id
_entity_poly.type
_entity_poly.pdbx_seq_one_letter_code
_entity_poly.pdbx_strand_id
1 'polypeptide(L)'
;MSEESIFINRELSWLDFNRRVLVLGKDKNVPLAEQVKFLAIYGSNLDEFFMVRVGSLQERANLEQSKSKKEKRENKTNMTAAEQLAAIMPKTAQLQADCDKYYAKALEELAGCGYRKVDFDHLSKEDERFWKKYFQTELFPILSPQIVDSRHPFPFLRNKEIYLGVLLREKHPNAQSLGIIPISSQMERLHFVKKDGETQFALVEELVLHYASSIFGKESILESCLFRVTRNADIDVKEGMMDHDIDYREIMTELLKRRRKLAAVRLQVTPEAAPE
;
A
#
# COMPACT_ATOMS: atom_id res chain seq x y z
N MET A 1 -1.19 -38.28 20.00
CA MET A 1 -2.07 -37.16 20.27
C MET A 1 -1.17 -35.95 20.47
N SER A 2 -1.09 -35.04 19.53
CA SER A 2 -0.36 -33.78 19.68
C SER A 2 -1.12 -32.97 20.73
N GLU A 3 -0.46 -32.59 21.82
CA GLU A 3 -0.99 -31.57 22.73
C GLU A 3 -1.32 -30.34 21.89
N GLU A 4 -2.60 -30.01 21.76
CA GLU A 4 -3.01 -28.74 21.16
C GLU A 4 -2.36 -27.63 22.00
N SER A 5 -1.54 -26.81 21.36
CA SER A 5 -0.89 -25.70 22.03
C SER A 5 -1.95 -24.76 22.60
N ILE A 6 -1.98 -24.60 23.92
CA ILE A 6 -2.83 -23.60 24.61
C ILE A 6 -2.43 -22.15 24.26
N PHE A 7 -1.32 -21.97 23.56
CA PHE A 7 -0.82 -20.66 23.17
C PHE A 7 -1.17 -20.35 21.72
N ILE A 8 -1.60 -19.12 21.48
CA ILE A 8 -1.78 -18.56 20.14
C ILE A 8 -0.46 -17.91 19.72
N ASN A 9 -0.09 -18.05 18.44
CA ASN A 9 1.07 -17.36 17.89
C ASN A 9 0.93 -15.84 18.10
N ARG A 10 2.01 -15.20 18.52
CA ARG A 10 2.03 -13.78 18.87
C ARG A 10 1.60 -12.87 17.71
N GLU A 11 2.02 -13.17 16.50
CA GLU A 11 1.72 -12.34 15.32
C GLU A 11 0.27 -12.51 14.89
N LEU A 12 -0.29 -13.73 15.00
CA LEU A 12 -1.70 -13.98 14.74
C LEU A 12 -2.61 -13.35 15.81
N SER A 13 -2.17 -13.37 17.06
CA SER A 13 -2.85 -12.67 18.17
C SER A 13 -2.85 -11.16 17.97
N TRP A 14 -1.74 -10.60 17.43
CA TRP A 14 -1.67 -9.19 17.10
C TRP A 14 -2.67 -8.80 15.99
N LEU A 15 -2.83 -9.64 14.97
CA LEU A 15 -3.86 -9.43 13.94
C LEU A 15 -5.28 -9.47 14.53
N ASP A 16 -5.54 -10.33 15.52
CA ASP A 16 -6.82 -10.35 16.24
C ASP A 16 -7.04 -9.08 17.07
N PHE A 17 -5.98 -8.52 17.64
CA PHE A 17 -6.06 -7.21 18.28
C PHE A 17 -6.42 -6.12 17.25
N ASN A 18 -5.73 -6.05 16.10
CA ASN A 18 -6.02 -5.06 15.07
C ASN A 18 -7.42 -5.24 14.46
N ARG A 19 -7.94 -6.48 14.39
CA ARG A 19 -9.33 -6.74 14.03
C ARG A 19 -10.32 -6.07 14.97
N ARG A 20 -10.04 -6.00 16.27
CA ARG A 20 -10.90 -5.30 17.23
C ARG A 20 -10.94 -3.78 16.95
N VAL A 21 -9.82 -3.20 16.54
CA VAL A 21 -9.76 -1.80 16.07
C VAL A 21 -10.61 -1.63 14.80
N LEU A 22 -10.46 -2.55 13.84
CA LEU A 22 -11.22 -2.53 12.57
C LEU A 22 -12.73 -2.56 12.81
N VAL A 23 -13.20 -3.39 13.76
CA VAL A 23 -14.64 -3.56 14.06
C VAL A 23 -15.28 -2.25 14.54
N LEU A 24 -14.55 -1.35 15.19
CA LEU A 24 -15.04 -0.02 15.57
C LEU A 24 -15.38 0.85 14.35
N GLY A 25 -14.77 0.57 13.18
CA GLY A 25 -15.09 1.22 11.91
C GLY A 25 -16.48 0.87 11.33
N LYS A 26 -17.22 -0.05 11.94
CA LYS A 26 -18.62 -0.38 11.57
C LYS A 26 -19.61 -0.28 12.72
N ASP A 27 -19.14 0.06 13.92
CA ASP A 27 -19.99 0.10 15.12
C ASP A 27 -20.91 1.34 15.06
N LYS A 28 -22.22 1.10 15.01
CA LYS A 28 -23.23 2.17 14.93
C LYS A 28 -23.28 3.07 16.17
N ASN A 29 -22.71 2.64 17.29
CA ASN A 29 -22.58 3.47 18.50
C ASN A 29 -21.39 4.45 18.41
N VAL A 30 -20.52 4.30 17.40
CA VAL A 30 -19.39 5.18 17.14
C VAL A 30 -19.81 6.21 16.10
N PRO A 31 -19.57 7.54 16.31
CA PRO A 31 -19.89 8.56 15.32
C PRO A 31 -19.18 8.29 13.98
N LEU A 32 -19.83 8.59 12.84
CA LEU A 32 -19.35 8.25 11.50
C LEU A 32 -17.90 8.71 11.24
N ALA A 33 -17.53 9.93 11.61
CA ALA A 33 -16.17 10.44 11.42
C ALA A 33 -15.13 9.63 12.24
N GLU A 34 -15.50 9.18 13.44
CA GLU A 34 -14.64 8.31 14.24
C GLU A 34 -14.57 6.88 13.66
N GLN A 35 -15.66 6.36 13.04
CA GLN A 35 -15.61 5.09 12.32
C GLN A 35 -14.55 5.14 11.21
N VAL A 36 -14.57 6.18 10.35
CA VAL A 36 -13.56 6.40 9.29
C VAL A 36 -12.15 6.49 9.89
N LYS A 37 -11.99 7.17 11.02
CA LYS A 37 -10.71 7.26 11.73
C LYS A 37 -10.22 5.91 12.25
N PHE A 38 -11.11 5.03 12.76
CA PHE A 38 -10.72 3.68 13.17
C PHE A 38 -10.29 2.81 11.98
N LEU A 39 -10.89 2.98 10.78
CA LEU A 39 -10.40 2.32 9.56
C LEU A 39 -8.98 2.81 9.20
N ALA A 40 -8.71 4.11 9.33
CA ALA A 40 -7.37 4.66 9.09
C ALA A 40 -6.34 4.17 10.12
N ILE A 41 -6.73 4.07 11.41
CA ILE A 41 -5.88 3.52 12.48
C ILE A 41 -5.57 2.04 12.20
N TYR A 42 -6.58 1.23 11.80
CA TYR A 42 -6.37 -0.16 11.40
C TYR A 42 -5.31 -0.28 10.28
N GLY A 43 -5.44 0.55 9.24
CA GLY A 43 -4.50 0.57 8.11
C GLY A 43 -3.08 0.97 8.53
N SER A 44 -2.95 2.00 9.36
CA SER A 44 -1.66 2.46 9.89
C SER A 44 -0.98 1.40 10.76
N ASN A 45 -1.73 0.77 11.65
CA ASN A 45 -1.25 -0.34 12.48
C ASN A 45 -0.77 -1.52 11.61
N LEU A 46 -1.52 -1.85 10.56
CA LEU A 46 -1.16 -2.93 9.65
C LEU A 46 0.11 -2.61 8.87
N ASP A 47 0.29 -1.37 8.42
CA ASP A 47 1.53 -0.92 7.77
C ASP A 47 2.74 -1.12 8.69
N GLU A 48 2.64 -0.71 9.96
CA GLU A 48 3.72 -0.88 10.94
C GLU A 48 4.00 -2.37 11.22
N PHE A 49 2.95 -3.18 11.33
CA PHE A 49 3.09 -4.63 11.48
C PHE A 49 3.88 -5.26 10.33
N PHE A 50 3.56 -4.90 9.09
CA PHE A 50 4.32 -5.39 7.94
C PHE A 50 5.76 -4.86 7.92
N MET A 51 5.96 -3.59 8.23
CA MET A 51 7.28 -2.97 8.23
C MET A 51 8.22 -3.60 9.26
N VAL A 52 7.72 -3.95 10.42
CA VAL A 52 8.56 -4.41 11.55
C VAL A 52 8.47 -5.93 11.71
N ARG A 53 7.27 -6.47 11.92
CA ARG A 53 7.10 -7.90 12.28
C ARG A 53 7.24 -8.82 11.08
N VAL A 54 6.49 -8.53 10.01
CA VAL A 54 6.57 -9.33 8.78
C VAL A 54 7.92 -9.18 8.12
N GLY A 55 8.51 -7.97 8.14
CA GLY A 55 9.87 -7.71 7.68
C GLY A 55 10.90 -8.61 8.34
N SER A 56 10.92 -8.65 9.67
CA SER A 56 11.83 -9.54 10.45
C SER A 56 11.58 -11.02 10.20
N LEU A 57 10.32 -11.44 10.05
CA LEU A 57 9.98 -12.84 9.73
C LEU A 57 10.47 -13.23 8.33
N GLN A 58 10.29 -12.35 7.34
CA GLN A 58 10.73 -12.59 5.96
C GLN A 58 12.26 -12.71 5.88
N GLU A 59 12.99 -11.83 6.57
CA GLU A 59 14.44 -11.89 6.63
C GLU A 59 14.91 -13.19 7.27
N ARG A 60 14.29 -13.60 8.37
CA ARG A 60 14.59 -14.87 9.04
C ARG A 60 14.31 -16.05 8.13
N ALA A 61 13.15 -16.11 7.45
CA ALA A 61 12.81 -17.17 6.51
C ALA A 61 13.84 -17.28 5.37
N ASN A 62 14.29 -16.14 4.82
CA ASN A 62 15.32 -16.12 3.78
C ASN A 62 16.69 -16.62 4.28
N LEU A 63 17.07 -16.29 5.51
CA LEU A 63 18.30 -16.77 6.12
C LEU A 63 18.26 -18.29 6.43
N GLU A 64 17.12 -18.82 6.83
CA GLU A 64 16.91 -20.24 7.07
C GLU A 64 17.00 -21.06 5.79
N GLN A 65 16.50 -20.53 4.66
CA GLN A 65 16.62 -21.18 3.34
C GLN A 65 18.05 -21.16 2.78
N SER A 66 18.81 -20.10 3.05
CA SER A 66 20.16 -19.91 2.46
C SER A 66 21.28 -20.63 3.19
N LYS A 67 21.08 -21.03 4.44
CA LYS A 67 22.09 -21.65 5.29
C LYS A 67 21.53 -22.93 5.89
N SER A 68 22.28 -24.02 5.83
CA SER A 68 22.01 -25.29 6.53
C SER A 68 21.97 -25.15 8.06
N LYS A 69 21.46 -24.03 8.59
CA LYS A 69 21.28 -23.79 10.02
C LYS A 69 19.93 -24.38 10.45
N LYS A 70 19.92 -25.02 11.64
CA LYS A 70 18.69 -25.48 12.29
C LYS A 70 17.63 -24.38 12.25
N GLU A 71 16.45 -24.71 11.71
CA GLU A 71 15.26 -23.85 11.72
C GLU A 71 15.00 -23.37 13.15
N LYS A 72 14.95 -22.05 13.33
CA LYS A 72 14.65 -21.45 14.62
C LYS A 72 13.14 -21.32 14.77
N ARG A 73 12.56 -22.20 15.57
CA ARG A 73 11.12 -22.23 15.83
C ARG A 73 10.71 -21.25 16.94
N GLU A 74 9.52 -20.73 16.83
CA GLU A 74 8.91 -19.90 17.87
C GLU A 74 8.64 -20.73 19.12
N ASN A 75 8.93 -20.18 20.31
CA ASN A 75 9.01 -20.94 21.56
C ASN A 75 7.65 -21.49 22.07
N LYS A 76 6.51 -20.89 21.67
CA LYS A 76 5.19 -21.23 22.22
C LYS A 76 4.37 -22.10 21.28
N THR A 77 4.34 -21.76 20.00
CA THR A 77 3.56 -22.46 18.97
C THR A 77 4.41 -23.38 18.10
N ASN A 78 5.72 -23.37 18.29
CA ASN A 78 6.70 -24.18 17.54
C ASN A 78 6.65 -23.93 16.01
N MET A 79 6.11 -22.80 15.58
CA MET A 79 6.06 -22.40 14.15
C MET A 79 7.40 -21.87 13.68
N THR A 80 7.79 -22.23 12.46
CA THR A 80 8.89 -21.60 11.73
C THR A 80 8.52 -20.20 11.23
N ALA A 81 9.47 -19.41 10.78
CA ALA A 81 9.20 -18.11 10.18
C ALA A 81 8.30 -18.23 8.92
N ALA A 82 8.57 -19.23 8.08
CA ALA A 82 7.77 -19.51 6.88
C ALA A 82 6.32 -19.91 7.23
N GLU A 83 6.11 -20.77 8.21
CA GLU A 83 4.77 -21.17 8.67
C GLU A 83 3.97 -19.99 9.24
N GLN A 84 4.65 -19.09 9.98
CA GLN A 84 4.02 -17.86 10.47
C GLN A 84 3.60 -16.94 9.32
N LEU A 85 4.46 -16.71 8.33
CA LEU A 85 4.14 -15.92 7.14
C LEU A 85 2.97 -16.52 6.36
N ALA A 86 2.97 -17.84 6.15
CA ALA A 86 1.88 -18.55 5.48
C ALA A 86 0.53 -18.40 6.20
N ALA A 87 0.53 -18.28 7.53
CA ALA A 87 -0.69 -18.05 8.31
C ALA A 87 -1.11 -16.56 8.36
N ILE A 88 -0.16 -15.63 8.34
CA ILE A 88 -0.40 -14.18 8.38
C ILE A 88 -1.10 -13.70 7.10
N MET A 89 -0.62 -14.13 5.92
CA MET A 89 -1.09 -13.60 4.63
C MET A 89 -2.59 -13.78 4.40
N PRO A 90 -3.18 -14.99 4.51
CA PRO A 90 -4.62 -15.17 4.29
C PRO A 90 -5.47 -14.45 5.35
N LYS A 91 -5.02 -14.41 6.60
CA LYS A 91 -5.71 -13.67 7.67
C LYS A 91 -5.72 -12.17 7.39
N THR A 92 -4.61 -11.63 6.89
CA THR A 92 -4.52 -10.23 6.49
C THR A 92 -5.42 -9.91 5.29
N ALA A 93 -5.47 -10.79 4.28
CA ALA A 93 -6.34 -10.62 3.12
C ALA A 93 -7.82 -10.57 3.53
N GLN A 94 -8.24 -11.44 4.45
CA GLN A 94 -9.61 -11.42 4.97
C GLN A 94 -9.92 -10.12 5.72
N LEU A 95 -9.02 -9.66 6.59
CA LEU A 95 -9.20 -8.40 7.31
C LEU A 95 -9.23 -7.18 6.37
N GLN A 96 -8.46 -7.21 5.28
CA GLN A 96 -8.50 -6.17 4.26
C GLN A 96 -9.86 -6.14 3.56
N ALA A 97 -10.39 -7.30 3.16
CA ALA A 97 -11.72 -7.39 2.54
C ALA A 97 -12.84 -6.88 3.48
N ASP A 98 -12.72 -7.13 4.78
CA ASP A 98 -13.63 -6.56 5.77
C ASP A 98 -13.48 -5.03 5.88
N CYS A 99 -12.25 -4.51 5.85
CA CYS A 99 -11.97 -3.08 5.87
C CYS A 99 -12.61 -2.38 4.65
N ASP A 100 -12.46 -2.95 3.46
CA ASP A 100 -13.01 -2.40 2.22
C ASP A 100 -14.55 -2.33 2.27
N LYS A 101 -15.21 -3.36 2.81
CA LYS A 101 -16.67 -3.35 3.05
C LYS A 101 -17.10 -2.25 4.03
N TYR A 102 -16.36 -2.07 5.12
CA TYR A 102 -16.69 -1.05 6.11
C TYR A 102 -16.43 0.35 5.56
N TYR A 103 -15.38 0.52 4.77
CA TYR A 103 -15.10 1.77 4.08
C TYR A 103 -16.17 2.12 3.05
N ALA A 104 -16.59 1.18 2.21
CA ALA A 104 -17.67 1.40 1.23
C ALA A 104 -18.96 1.86 1.93
N LYS A 105 -19.32 1.19 3.04
CA LYS A 105 -20.49 1.58 3.83
C LYS A 105 -20.34 2.98 4.45
N ALA A 106 -19.15 3.31 4.97
CA ALA A 106 -18.89 4.64 5.51
C ALA A 106 -19.00 5.73 4.44
N LEU A 107 -18.61 5.46 3.18
CA LEU A 107 -18.79 6.37 2.05
C LEU A 107 -20.27 6.58 1.72
N GLU A 108 -21.12 5.54 1.78
CA GLU A 108 -22.59 5.68 1.61
C GLU A 108 -23.20 6.56 2.70
N GLU A 109 -22.81 6.35 3.94
CA GLU A 109 -23.29 7.15 5.08
C GLU A 109 -22.78 8.61 5.01
N LEU A 110 -21.54 8.85 4.55
CA LEU A 110 -20.99 10.19 4.30
C LEU A 110 -21.77 10.91 3.20
N ALA A 111 -22.15 10.21 2.13
CA ALA A 111 -22.99 10.77 1.06
C ALA A 111 -24.35 11.21 1.59
N GLY A 112 -24.94 10.44 2.52
CA GLY A 112 -26.17 10.83 3.23
C GLY A 112 -26.02 12.09 4.12
N CYS A 113 -24.78 12.41 4.52
CA CYS A 113 -24.45 13.62 5.27
C CYS A 113 -24.01 14.81 4.37
N GLY A 114 -24.13 14.67 3.03
CA GLY A 114 -23.76 15.72 2.08
C GLY A 114 -22.26 15.72 1.70
N TYR A 115 -21.50 14.66 2.01
CA TYR A 115 -20.12 14.48 1.58
C TYR A 115 -20.02 13.29 0.62
N ARG A 116 -19.92 13.57 -0.66
CA ARG A 116 -19.94 12.53 -1.71
C ARG A 116 -18.60 12.36 -2.36
N LYS A 117 -18.08 11.12 -2.38
CA LYS A 117 -16.92 10.78 -3.20
C LYS A 117 -17.29 10.84 -4.67
N VAL A 118 -16.41 11.43 -5.48
CA VAL A 118 -16.58 11.51 -6.94
C VAL A 118 -16.46 10.10 -7.53
N ASP A 119 -17.43 9.75 -8.38
CA ASP A 119 -17.39 8.52 -9.20
C ASP A 119 -16.93 8.91 -10.61
N PHE A 120 -15.70 8.57 -10.95
CA PHE A 120 -15.10 8.90 -12.24
C PHE A 120 -15.65 8.09 -13.40
N ASP A 121 -16.31 6.96 -13.15
CA ASP A 121 -16.95 6.14 -14.19
C ASP A 121 -18.30 6.69 -14.63
N HIS A 122 -18.94 7.52 -13.79
CA HIS A 122 -20.28 8.05 -14.02
C HIS A 122 -20.34 9.58 -13.93
N LEU A 123 -19.34 10.29 -14.49
CA LEU A 123 -19.31 11.75 -14.49
C LEU A 123 -20.39 12.36 -15.39
N SER A 124 -21.01 13.45 -14.93
CA SER A 124 -21.79 14.33 -15.82
C SER A 124 -20.86 15.04 -16.82
N LYS A 125 -21.40 15.52 -17.95
CA LYS A 125 -20.61 16.27 -18.94
C LYS A 125 -19.95 17.54 -18.36
N GLU A 126 -20.58 18.13 -17.35
CA GLU A 126 -20.05 19.29 -16.65
C GLU A 126 -18.90 18.91 -15.73
N ASP A 127 -19.06 17.85 -14.94
CA ASP A 127 -18.02 17.33 -14.04
C ASP A 127 -16.81 16.84 -14.82
N GLU A 128 -17.03 16.13 -15.94
CA GLU A 128 -15.96 15.72 -16.84
C GLU A 128 -15.13 16.90 -17.34
N ARG A 129 -15.77 18.00 -17.74
CA ARG A 129 -15.06 19.23 -18.16
C ARG A 129 -14.28 19.86 -17.02
N PHE A 130 -14.88 19.91 -15.83
CA PHE A 130 -14.24 20.46 -14.63
C PHE A 130 -13.00 19.65 -14.25
N TRP A 131 -13.16 18.33 -14.05
CA TRP A 131 -12.06 17.46 -13.61
C TRP A 131 -10.97 17.33 -14.66
N LYS A 132 -11.33 17.30 -15.94
CA LYS A 132 -10.34 17.32 -17.03
C LYS A 132 -9.51 18.60 -17.03
N LYS A 133 -10.17 19.75 -16.85
CA LYS A 133 -9.46 21.03 -16.74
C LYS A 133 -8.52 21.02 -15.53
N TYR A 134 -9.04 20.65 -14.36
CA TYR A 134 -8.23 20.55 -13.13
C TYR A 134 -7.02 19.63 -13.32
N PHE A 135 -7.24 18.44 -13.90
CA PHE A 135 -6.14 17.53 -14.21
C PHE A 135 -5.08 18.18 -15.11
N GLN A 136 -5.50 18.84 -16.19
CA GLN A 136 -4.58 19.45 -17.16
C GLN A 136 -3.81 20.65 -16.61
N THR A 137 -4.42 21.46 -15.74
CA THR A 137 -3.81 22.70 -15.24
C THR A 137 -3.01 22.49 -13.95
N GLU A 138 -3.47 21.61 -13.06
CA GLU A 138 -2.91 21.48 -11.72
C GLU A 138 -2.06 20.19 -11.55
N LEU A 139 -2.55 19.06 -12.08
CA LEU A 139 -1.89 17.77 -11.82
C LEU A 139 -0.87 17.39 -12.92
N PHE A 140 -1.30 17.42 -14.17
CA PHE A 140 -0.46 16.99 -15.30
C PHE A 140 0.96 17.65 -15.32
N PRO A 141 1.12 18.96 -15.05
CA PRO A 141 2.42 19.60 -15.07
C PRO A 141 3.40 19.13 -13.99
N ILE A 142 2.90 18.56 -12.90
CA ILE A 142 3.70 18.10 -11.75
C ILE A 142 3.89 16.58 -11.72
N LEU A 143 3.22 15.85 -12.61
CA LEU A 143 3.42 14.41 -12.75
C LEU A 143 4.78 14.11 -13.40
N SER A 144 5.41 13.04 -12.93
CA SER A 144 6.71 12.57 -13.44
C SER A 144 6.60 11.12 -13.91
N PRO A 145 5.98 10.86 -15.07
CA PRO A 145 5.86 9.53 -15.61
C PRO A 145 7.24 8.95 -15.95
N GLN A 146 7.46 7.69 -15.59
CA GLN A 146 8.67 6.94 -15.88
C GLN A 146 8.28 5.69 -16.67
N ILE A 147 9.05 5.39 -17.72
CA ILE A 147 8.85 4.15 -18.50
C ILE A 147 9.99 3.19 -18.17
N VAL A 148 9.63 1.99 -17.79
CA VAL A 148 10.54 0.86 -17.53
C VAL A 148 10.52 -0.02 -18.76
N ASP A 149 11.66 -0.11 -19.43
CA ASP A 149 11.92 -0.95 -20.59
C ASP A 149 13.30 -1.62 -20.49
N SER A 150 13.73 -2.30 -21.52
CA SER A 150 15.06 -2.95 -21.56
C SER A 150 16.24 -1.99 -21.37
N ARG A 151 16.06 -0.68 -21.57
CA ARG A 151 17.08 0.36 -21.48
C ARG A 151 16.99 1.17 -20.19
N HIS A 152 15.81 1.25 -19.59
CA HIS A 152 15.55 2.03 -18.39
C HIS A 152 15.27 1.10 -17.22
N PRO A 153 16.14 1.08 -16.19
CA PRO A 153 16.00 0.19 -15.06
C PRO A 153 14.77 0.53 -14.22
N PHE A 154 14.24 -0.48 -13.53
CA PHE A 154 13.10 -0.31 -12.64
C PHE A 154 13.39 0.76 -11.55
N PRO A 155 12.52 1.77 -11.38
CA PRO A 155 12.74 2.85 -10.43
C PRO A 155 12.67 2.35 -8.98
N PHE A 156 13.32 3.06 -8.09
CA PHE A 156 13.18 2.80 -6.67
C PHE A 156 11.81 3.29 -6.17
N LEU A 157 10.95 2.36 -5.81
CA LEU A 157 9.65 2.65 -5.21
C LEU A 157 9.82 2.98 -3.72
N ARG A 158 9.38 4.18 -3.32
CA ARG A 158 9.43 4.62 -1.92
C ARG A 158 8.43 3.87 -1.07
N ASN A 159 8.77 3.70 0.21
CA ASN A 159 7.90 3.04 1.18
C ASN A 159 6.58 3.79 1.36
N LYS A 160 5.45 3.09 1.24
CA LYS A 160 4.07 3.57 1.42
C LYS A 160 3.60 4.66 0.46
N GLU A 161 4.38 5.03 -0.54
CA GLU A 161 3.95 5.93 -1.60
C GLU A 161 3.01 5.20 -2.57
N ILE A 162 2.00 5.93 -3.06
CA ILE A 162 1.05 5.39 -4.04
C ILE A 162 1.62 5.65 -5.44
N TYR A 163 1.45 4.68 -6.30
CA TYR A 163 1.87 4.75 -7.69
C TYR A 163 0.72 4.36 -8.61
N LEU A 164 0.62 5.02 -9.74
CA LEU A 164 -0.10 4.48 -10.89
C LEU A 164 0.87 3.62 -11.70
N GLY A 165 0.52 2.36 -11.92
CA GLY A 165 1.17 1.44 -12.85
C GLY A 165 0.33 1.30 -14.11
N VAL A 166 0.97 1.34 -15.27
CA VAL A 166 0.30 1.22 -16.57
C VAL A 166 1.09 0.28 -17.45
N LEU A 167 0.47 -0.82 -17.85
CA LEU A 167 1.06 -1.72 -18.84
C LEU A 167 0.84 -1.15 -20.23
N LEU A 168 1.92 -0.90 -20.96
CA LEU A 168 1.92 -0.24 -22.26
C LEU A 168 2.28 -1.23 -23.37
N ARG A 169 1.55 -1.14 -24.50
CA ARG A 169 1.90 -1.83 -25.74
C ARG A 169 3.00 -1.05 -26.45
N GLU A 170 4.05 -1.73 -26.83
CA GLU A 170 5.10 -1.16 -27.68
C GLU A 170 4.81 -1.34 -29.18
N LYS A 171 5.58 -0.61 -30.00
CA LYS A 171 5.45 -0.70 -31.48
C LYS A 171 5.83 -2.07 -32.03
N HIS A 172 6.69 -2.82 -31.34
CA HIS A 172 7.06 -4.18 -31.74
C HIS A 172 5.99 -5.18 -31.30
N PRO A 173 5.58 -6.13 -32.16
CA PRO A 173 4.63 -7.17 -31.78
C PRO A 173 5.10 -7.91 -30.53
N ASN A 174 4.24 -8.03 -29.53
CA ASN A 174 4.50 -8.69 -28.23
C ASN A 174 5.51 -8.00 -27.30
N ALA A 175 5.98 -6.80 -27.61
CA ALA A 175 6.77 -6.01 -26.65
C ALA A 175 5.86 -5.16 -25.77
N GLN A 176 6.12 -5.18 -24.48
CA GLN A 176 5.41 -4.42 -23.46
C GLN A 176 6.41 -3.62 -22.63
N SER A 177 5.98 -2.47 -22.14
CA SER A 177 6.72 -1.67 -21.17
C SER A 177 5.82 -1.27 -20.03
N LEU A 178 6.41 -0.94 -18.88
CA LEU A 178 5.66 -0.53 -17.69
C LEU A 178 5.83 0.98 -17.50
N GLY A 179 4.72 1.71 -17.56
CA GLY A 179 4.64 3.11 -17.13
C GLY A 179 4.42 3.18 -15.62
N ILE A 180 5.17 4.01 -14.92
CA ILE A 180 5.01 4.25 -13.46
C ILE A 180 4.90 5.73 -13.21
N ILE A 181 3.88 6.15 -12.47
CA ILE A 181 3.71 7.55 -12.03
C ILE A 181 3.62 7.57 -10.50
N PRO A 182 4.58 8.20 -9.82
CA PRO A 182 4.47 8.41 -8.38
C PRO A 182 3.39 9.45 -8.07
N ILE A 183 2.47 9.12 -7.17
CA ILE A 183 1.54 10.07 -6.57
C ILE A 183 2.23 10.62 -5.32
N SER A 184 2.93 11.73 -5.51
CA SER A 184 3.78 12.31 -4.46
C SER A 184 2.97 12.71 -3.23
N SER A 185 3.52 12.46 -2.05
CA SER A 185 2.96 12.96 -0.77
C SER A 185 2.94 14.50 -0.66
N GLN A 186 3.58 15.21 -1.60
CA GLN A 186 3.53 16.67 -1.70
C GLN A 186 2.25 17.16 -2.40
N MET A 187 1.55 16.28 -3.12
CA MET A 187 0.26 16.61 -3.72
C MET A 187 -0.83 16.61 -2.65
N GLU A 188 -1.74 17.57 -2.72
CA GLU A 188 -2.95 17.53 -1.91
C GLU A 188 -3.80 16.33 -2.36
N ARG A 189 -3.93 15.33 -1.48
CA ARG A 189 -4.50 14.04 -1.85
C ARG A 189 -6.03 14.09 -2.01
N LEU A 190 -6.71 15.00 -1.27
CA LEU A 190 -8.15 15.18 -1.29
C LEU A 190 -8.47 16.53 -1.91
N HIS A 191 -9.23 16.52 -2.99
CA HIS A 191 -9.73 17.74 -3.60
C HIS A 191 -11.24 17.88 -3.37
N PHE A 192 -11.65 18.98 -2.73
CA PHE A 192 -13.05 19.23 -2.38
C PHE A 192 -13.69 20.25 -3.32
N VAL A 193 -14.91 19.97 -3.77
CA VAL A 193 -15.71 20.85 -4.61
C VAL A 193 -17.11 20.97 -4.01
N LYS A 194 -17.61 22.20 -3.89
CA LYS A 194 -19.02 22.45 -3.51
C LYS A 194 -19.87 22.49 -4.77
N LYS A 195 -20.89 21.63 -4.84
CA LYS A 195 -21.83 21.56 -5.95
C LYS A 195 -23.22 21.20 -5.43
N ASP A 196 -24.26 21.92 -5.89
CA ASP A 196 -25.67 21.64 -5.59
C ASP A 196 -26.01 21.49 -4.09
N GLY A 197 -25.29 22.21 -3.23
CA GLY A 197 -25.44 22.14 -1.77
C GLY A 197 -24.70 20.99 -1.08
N GLU A 198 -24.08 20.09 -1.84
CA GLU A 198 -23.23 19.02 -1.33
C GLU A 198 -21.74 19.36 -1.44
N THR A 199 -20.92 18.69 -0.66
CA THR A 199 -19.46 18.70 -0.79
C THR A 199 -19.01 17.42 -1.47
N GLN A 200 -18.56 17.51 -2.71
CA GLN A 200 -17.93 16.40 -3.41
C GLN A 200 -16.44 16.36 -3.09
N PHE A 201 -15.85 15.18 -3.06
CA PHE A 201 -14.41 15.02 -2.92
C PHE A 201 -13.85 13.95 -3.86
N ALA A 202 -12.68 14.24 -4.41
CA ALA A 202 -11.92 13.31 -5.26
C ALA A 202 -10.59 12.94 -4.61
N LEU A 203 -10.16 11.70 -4.82
CA LEU A 203 -8.81 11.25 -4.52
C LEU A 203 -7.92 11.52 -5.75
N VAL A 204 -6.77 12.17 -5.54
CA VAL A 204 -5.85 12.53 -6.63
C VAL A 204 -5.37 11.29 -7.38
N GLU A 205 -5.10 10.19 -6.68
CA GLU A 205 -4.72 8.93 -7.31
C GLU A 205 -5.78 8.38 -8.29
N GLU A 206 -7.06 8.47 -7.95
CA GLU A 206 -8.16 8.04 -8.82
C GLU A 206 -8.30 8.96 -10.03
N LEU A 207 -8.11 10.27 -9.82
CA LEU A 207 -8.12 11.25 -10.90
C LEU A 207 -6.97 11.02 -11.88
N VAL A 208 -5.77 10.71 -11.39
CA VAL A 208 -4.61 10.38 -12.24
C VAL A 208 -4.84 9.07 -12.99
N LEU A 209 -5.44 8.07 -12.34
CA LEU A 209 -5.82 6.81 -12.99
C LEU A 209 -6.84 7.04 -14.11
N HIS A 210 -7.89 7.80 -13.86
CA HIS A 210 -8.94 8.10 -14.85
C HIS A 210 -8.37 8.81 -16.10
N TYR A 211 -7.44 9.74 -15.93
CA TYR A 211 -6.82 10.47 -17.04
C TYR A 211 -5.47 9.88 -17.48
N ALA A 212 -5.12 8.65 -17.11
CA ALA A 212 -3.88 7.99 -17.52
C ALA A 212 -3.68 7.98 -19.04
N SER A 213 -4.77 7.84 -19.81
CA SER A 213 -4.76 7.90 -21.27
C SER A 213 -4.29 9.24 -21.85
N SER A 214 -4.43 10.32 -21.12
CA SER A 214 -3.92 11.63 -21.51
C SER A 214 -2.41 11.76 -21.35
N ILE A 215 -1.79 10.88 -20.55
CA ILE A 215 -0.35 10.85 -20.27
C ILE A 215 0.35 9.91 -21.26
N PHE A 216 -0.14 8.69 -21.41
CA PHE A 216 0.52 7.62 -22.17
C PHE A 216 -0.07 7.39 -23.56
N GLY A 217 -1.22 8.01 -23.90
CA GLY A 217 -1.97 7.74 -25.12
C GLY A 217 -2.89 6.52 -24.97
N LYS A 218 -4.18 6.69 -25.31
CA LYS A 218 -5.23 5.69 -25.08
C LYS A 218 -4.97 4.34 -25.77
N GLU A 219 -4.38 4.35 -26.96
CA GLU A 219 -4.14 3.13 -27.76
C GLU A 219 -2.96 2.29 -27.24
N SER A 220 -2.10 2.87 -26.40
CA SER A 220 -0.95 2.19 -25.83
C SER A 220 -1.22 1.49 -24.50
N ILE A 221 -2.30 1.84 -23.80
CA ILE A 221 -2.62 1.26 -22.50
C ILE A 221 -3.30 -0.09 -22.69
N LEU A 222 -2.71 -1.14 -22.10
CA LEU A 222 -3.29 -2.48 -21.99
C LEU A 222 -4.04 -2.62 -20.68
N GLU A 223 -3.39 -2.27 -19.56
CA GLU A 223 -3.92 -2.36 -18.21
C GLU A 223 -3.38 -1.21 -17.36
N SER A 224 -4.09 -0.87 -16.30
CA SER A 224 -3.65 0.13 -15.33
C SER A 224 -4.17 -0.20 -13.93
N CYS A 225 -3.36 0.09 -12.92
CA CYS A 225 -3.75 -0.08 -11.53
C CYS A 225 -3.06 0.93 -10.63
N LEU A 226 -3.68 1.21 -9.50
CA LEU A 226 -2.96 1.87 -8.40
C LEU A 226 -2.28 0.81 -7.55
N PHE A 227 -1.05 1.08 -7.13
CA PHE A 227 -0.34 0.17 -6.28
C PHE A 227 0.51 0.89 -5.22
N ARG A 228 0.83 0.18 -4.16
CA ARG A 228 1.65 0.67 -3.05
C ARG A 228 2.55 -0.44 -2.52
N VAL A 229 3.80 -0.09 -2.22
CA VAL A 229 4.79 -1.03 -1.65
C VAL A 229 5.06 -0.67 -0.19
N THR A 230 5.00 -1.66 0.69
CA THR A 230 5.50 -1.55 2.07
C THR A 230 6.85 -2.26 2.16
N ARG A 231 7.85 -1.57 2.74
CA ARG A 231 9.20 -2.09 2.89
C ARG A 231 9.52 -2.42 4.34
N ASN A 232 10.40 -3.37 4.55
CA ASN A 232 10.96 -3.63 5.87
C ASN A 232 11.56 -2.34 6.45
N ALA A 233 11.31 -2.05 7.72
CA ALA A 233 11.91 -0.92 8.43
C ALA A 233 12.88 -1.37 9.52
N ASP A 234 12.95 -2.69 9.78
CA ASP A 234 13.83 -3.27 10.80
C ASP A 234 15.27 -3.29 10.27
N ILE A 235 16.14 -2.60 10.95
CA ILE A 235 17.59 -2.61 10.69
C ILE A 235 18.20 -3.30 11.90
N ASP A 236 18.83 -4.45 11.69
CA ASP A 236 19.62 -5.07 12.73
C ASP A 236 20.88 -4.22 12.98
N VAL A 237 20.81 -3.38 14.02
CA VAL A 237 21.89 -2.48 14.44
C VAL A 237 23.11 -3.25 14.94
N LYS A 238 22.99 -4.56 15.19
CA LYS A 238 24.05 -5.39 15.76
C LYS A 238 25.23 -5.63 14.83
N GLU A 239 25.06 -5.52 13.50
CA GLU A 239 26.18 -5.69 12.56
C GLU A 239 27.11 -4.47 12.46
N GLY A 240 26.71 -3.30 12.94
CA GLY A 240 27.50 -2.06 12.84
C GLY A 240 28.24 -1.62 14.12
N MET A 241 28.00 -2.28 15.26
CA MET A 241 28.50 -1.81 16.57
C MET A 241 29.81 -2.49 17.05
N MET A 242 30.49 -3.28 16.23
CA MET A 242 31.68 -4.02 16.67
C MET A 242 33.02 -3.31 16.43
N ASP A 243 33.03 -2.10 15.90
CA ASP A 243 34.27 -1.35 15.72
C ASP A 243 34.24 -0.05 16.51
N HIS A 244 35.10 0.07 17.53
CA HIS A 244 35.08 1.16 18.51
C HIS A 244 35.58 2.51 17.98
N ASP A 245 36.02 2.61 16.72
CA ASP A 245 36.63 3.79 16.12
C ASP A 245 35.81 4.47 15.00
N ILE A 246 34.57 4.03 14.77
CA ILE A 246 33.75 4.60 13.69
C ILE A 246 32.88 5.74 14.22
N ASP A 247 32.90 6.90 13.55
CA ASP A 247 32.05 8.04 13.85
C ASP A 247 30.56 7.64 13.78
N TYR A 248 29.86 7.82 14.89
CA TYR A 248 28.42 7.53 15.02
C TYR A 248 27.57 8.20 13.92
N ARG A 249 28.00 9.34 13.40
CA ARG A 249 27.40 10.04 12.27
C ARG A 249 27.51 9.27 10.95
N GLU A 250 28.64 8.65 10.69
CA GLU A 250 28.85 7.83 9.48
C GLU A 250 28.02 6.55 9.56
N ILE A 251 28.00 5.90 10.73
CA ILE A 251 27.15 4.73 10.98
C ILE A 251 25.67 5.09 10.73
N MET A 252 25.18 6.19 11.30
CA MET A 252 23.81 6.62 11.11
C MET A 252 23.51 6.99 9.67
N THR A 253 24.43 7.63 8.97
CA THR A 253 24.28 7.98 7.57
C THR A 253 24.19 6.74 6.69
N GLU A 254 25.02 5.73 6.94
CA GLU A 254 24.99 4.46 6.20
C GLU A 254 23.75 3.65 6.54
N LEU A 255 23.32 3.59 7.80
CA LEU A 255 22.06 2.98 8.23
C LEU A 255 20.85 3.64 7.54
N LEU A 256 20.84 4.96 7.44
CA LEU A 256 19.79 5.71 6.73
C LEU A 256 19.81 5.42 5.21
N LYS A 257 20.98 5.26 4.59
CA LYS A 257 21.10 4.84 3.19
C LYS A 257 20.59 3.40 2.99
N ARG A 258 20.95 2.48 3.89
CA ARG A 258 20.45 1.09 3.87
C ARG A 258 18.95 1.03 4.07
N ARG A 259 18.39 1.86 4.95
CA ARG A 259 16.93 1.96 5.19
C ARG A 259 16.13 2.26 3.92
N ARG A 260 16.70 3.02 2.98
CA ARG A 260 16.08 3.29 1.69
C ARG A 260 16.03 2.09 0.75
N LYS A 261 16.88 1.08 0.96
CA LYS A 261 17.02 -0.11 0.10
C LYS A 261 16.42 -1.39 0.70
N LEU A 262 15.69 -1.28 1.81
CA LEU A 262 15.12 -2.45 2.47
C LEU A 262 14.11 -3.18 1.58
N ALA A 263 14.04 -4.50 1.72
CA ALA A 263 13.22 -5.37 0.89
C ALA A 263 11.73 -4.99 0.95
N ALA A 264 11.02 -5.11 -0.16
CA ALA A 264 9.58 -5.03 -0.20
C ALA A 264 8.98 -6.26 0.52
N VAL A 265 8.05 -6.03 1.45
CA VAL A 265 7.39 -7.08 2.23
C VAL A 265 5.90 -7.17 1.96
N ARG A 266 5.32 -6.15 1.33
CA ARG A 266 3.91 -6.14 0.92
C ARG A 266 3.75 -5.32 -0.36
N LEU A 267 3.03 -5.88 -1.32
CA LEU A 267 2.47 -5.18 -2.47
C LEU A 267 0.96 -5.11 -2.31
N GLN A 268 0.40 -3.92 -2.43
CA GLN A 268 -1.05 -3.68 -2.49
C GLN A 268 -1.37 -3.15 -3.86
N VAL A 269 -2.43 -3.65 -4.46
CA VAL A 269 -2.93 -3.27 -5.79
C VAL A 269 -4.44 -3.05 -5.72
N THR A 270 -4.98 -2.21 -6.60
CA THR A 270 -6.43 -2.09 -6.75
C THR A 270 -7.01 -3.38 -7.38
N PRO A 271 -8.29 -3.70 -7.11
CA PRO A 271 -8.90 -4.96 -7.55
C PRO A 271 -8.94 -5.17 -9.07
N GLU A 272 -8.86 -4.09 -9.84
CA GLU A 272 -8.88 -4.13 -11.32
C GLU A 272 -7.54 -4.63 -11.91
N ALA A 273 -6.49 -4.75 -11.09
CA ALA A 273 -5.23 -5.31 -11.57
C ALA A 273 -5.37 -6.82 -11.80
N ALA A 274 -5.13 -7.26 -13.04
CA ALA A 274 -5.10 -8.69 -13.34
C ALA A 274 -3.99 -9.40 -12.55
N PRO A 275 -4.25 -10.58 -12.00
CA PRO A 275 -3.21 -11.39 -11.37
C PRO A 275 -2.38 -12.09 -12.47
N GLU A 276 -1.29 -11.49 -12.89
CA GLU A 276 -0.23 -12.17 -13.66
C GLU A 276 1.09 -12.20 -12.90
#